data_d2de272d3b7887604f8482599dc54069
#
_entry.id   d2de272d3b7887604f8482599dc54069
#
_cell.length_a   1.000
_cell.length_b   1.000
_cell.length_c   1.000
_cell.angle_alpha   90.00
_cell.angle_beta   90.00
_cell.angle_gamma   90.00
#
_symmetry.space_group_name_H-M   'P 1'
#
loop_
_entity.id
_entity.type
_entity.pdbx_description
1 polymer ?
#
loop_
_entity_poly.entity_id
_entity_poly.type
_entity_poly.pdbx_seq_one_letter_code
_entity_poly.pdbx_strand_id
1 'polypeptide(L)'
;MAKFRPLGVVPLGDCAAYVEFSRTLDLEVNSMVQRLAVALRSRGLPWLRDVVPALGGVALHFDPGFEGNVLELAAELAAQCLKKGLPAAKEFESEIEVPVCYEAEFAPDMDEVSKKVGLAAVEVVKRHTATEYRVLMVGFAPGHAYLGELDARLAVPRRATPRTQVPAGSVAIAHQQTVVYPYAIPGGWNVIGRTPLVVFDAGRPRPSLFAPGDRVRFRAITGKEFERMAEQP
;
A
#
# COMPACT_ATOMS: atom_id res chain seq x y z
N MET A 1 -5.45 -3.27 -29.95
CA MET A 1 -4.65 -2.21 -29.33
C MET A 1 -4.61 -2.45 -27.83
N ALA A 2 -3.47 -2.31 -27.15
CA ALA A 2 -3.42 -2.50 -25.69
C ALA A 2 -4.35 -1.49 -25.00
N LYS A 3 -5.19 -1.97 -24.08
CA LYS A 3 -6.16 -1.15 -23.32
C LYS A 3 -5.46 -0.02 -22.54
N PHE A 4 -4.20 -0.24 -22.12
CA PHE A 4 -3.41 0.69 -21.32
C PHE A 4 -2.22 1.23 -22.12
N ARG A 5 -2.05 2.55 -22.11
CA ARG A 5 -0.89 3.23 -22.69
C ARG A 5 -0.23 4.10 -21.62
N PRO A 6 1.11 4.12 -21.55
CA PRO A 6 1.79 5.08 -20.69
C PRO A 6 1.41 6.53 -21.06
N LEU A 7 1.23 7.37 -20.05
CA LEU A 7 1.13 8.83 -20.20
C LEU A 7 2.50 9.43 -20.49
N GLY A 8 3.56 8.82 -19.96
CA GLY A 8 4.94 9.22 -20.15
C GLY A 8 5.91 8.35 -19.39
N VAL A 9 7.20 8.60 -19.60
CA VAL A 9 8.29 8.04 -18.82
C VAL A 9 9.13 9.20 -18.31
N VAL A 10 9.34 9.23 -17.00
CA VAL A 10 10.10 10.31 -16.33
C VAL A 10 11.29 9.74 -15.56
N PRO A 11 12.41 10.47 -15.48
CA PRO A 11 13.57 10.02 -14.73
C PRO A 11 13.29 10.03 -13.21
N LEU A 12 13.86 9.06 -12.50
CA LEU A 12 13.97 9.02 -11.04
C LEU A 12 15.44 8.98 -10.64
N GLY A 13 16.08 10.16 -10.59
CA GLY A 13 17.55 10.23 -10.50
C GLY A 13 18.24 9.68 -11.76
N ASP A 14 19.47 9.19 -11.61
CA ASP A 14 20.33 8.83 -12.74
C ASP A 14 20.13 7.39 -13.23
N CYS A 15 19.69 6.50 -12.33
CA CYS A 15 19.63 5.06 -12.59
C CYS A 15 18.21 4.48 -12.49
N ALA A 16 17.16 5.31 -12.58
CA ALA A 16 15.80 4.81 -12.55
C ALA A 16 14.85 5.61 -13.46
N ALA A 17 13.80 4.93 -13.91
CA ALA A 17 12.75 5.51 -14.73
C ALA A 17 11.39 5.14 -14.18
N TYR A 18 10.46 6.08 -14.18
CA TYR A 18 9.06 5.84 -13.81
C TYR A 18 8.17 5.87 -15.04
N VAL A 19 7.49 4.77 -15.31
CA VAL A 19 6.51 4.64 -16.38
C VAL A 19 5.14 4.97 -15.80
N GLU A 20 4.61 6.13 -16.16
CA GLU A 20 3.34 6.67 -15.65
C GLU A 20 2.16 6.22 -16.52
N PHE A 21 1.09 5.71 -15.90
CA PHE A 21 -0.16 5.34 -16.57
C PHE A 21 -1.37 6.15 -16.06
N SER A 22 -1.33 6.62 -14.81
CA SER A 22 -2.37 7.48 -14.22
C SER A 22 -1.77 8.44 -13.20
N ARG A 23 -2.36 9.64 -13.09
CA ARG A 23 -2.05 10.64 -12.06
C ARG A 23 -3.05 10.66 -10.91
N THR A 24 -4.11 9.89 -11.04
CA THR A 24 -5.15 9.73 -10.01
C THR A 24 -5.23 8.27 -9.61
N LEU A 25 -5.84 8.01 -8.45
CA LEU A 25 -6.13 6.63 -8.04
C LEU A 25 -7.16 6.03 -9.00
N ASP A 26 -6.71 5.01 -9.73
CA ASP A 26 -7.51 4.18 -10.63
C ASP A 26 -7.16 2.72 -10.35
N LEU A 27 -8.13 1.97 -9.86
CA LEU A 27 -7.93 0.58 -9.42
C LEU A 27 -7.63 -0.38 -10.58
N GLU A 28 -8.19 -0.12 -11.78
CA GLU A 28 -7.87 -0.92 -12.97
C GLU A 28 -6.42 -0.69 -13.39
N VAL A 29 -6.00 0.60 -13.42
CA VAL A 29 -4.61 0.96 -13.71
C VAL A 29 -3.68 0.39 -12.65
N ASN A 30 -4.00 0.52 -11.37
CA ASN A 30 -3.18 -0.02 -10.28
C ASN A 30 -3.03 -1.54 -10.40
N SER A 31 -4.11 -2.28 -10.62
CA SER A 31 -4.06 -3.73 -10.86
C SER A 31 -3.18 -4.09 -12.06
N MET A 32 -3.29 -3.34 -13.15
CA MET A 32 -2.44 -3.53 -14.32
C MET A 32 -0.98 -3.25 -14.01
N VAL A 33 -0.67 -2.18 -13.28
CA VAL A 33 0.70 -1.81 -12.88
C VAL A 33 1.35 -2.90 -12.02
N GLN A 34 0.62 -3.48 -11.07
CA GLN A 34 1.10 -4.60 -10.24
C GLN A 34 1.46 -5.83 -11.09
N ARG A 35 0.57 -6.21 -12.02
CA ARG A 35 0.79 -7.31 -12.96
C ARG A 35 1.95 -7.02 -13.91
N LEU A 36 2.10 -5.78 -14.35
CA LEU A 36 3.25 -5.34 -15.15
C LEU A 36 4.56 -5.46 -14.36
N ALA A 37 4.57 -5.07 -13.09
CA ALA A 37 5.75 -5.21 -12.24
C ALA A 37 6.16 -6.68 -12.09
N VAL A 38 5.19 -7.59 -11.91
CA VAL A 38 5.46 -9.05 -11.88
C VAL A 38 6.04 -9.52 -13.22
N ALA A 39 5.44 -9.12 -14.35
CA ALA A 39 5.93 -9.49 -15.68
C ALA A 39 7.36 -8.97 -15.96
N LEU A 40 7.68 -7.77 -15.50
CA LEU A 40 9.02 -7.18 -15.63
C LEU A 40 10.05 -7.93 -14.78
N ARG A 41 9.74 -8.21 -13.51
CA ARG A 41 10.62 -8.98 -12.61
C ARG A 41 10.91 -10.38 -13.13
N SER A 42 9.90 -11.06 -13.69
CA SER A 42 10.04 -12.42 -14.23
C SER A 42 10.97 -12.51 -15.44
N ARG A 43 11.37 -11.39 -16.05
CA ARG A 43 12.35 -11.39 -17.15
C ARG A 43 13.78 -11.71 -16.69
N GLY A 44 14.07 -11.56 -15.38
CA GLY A 44 15.38 -11.90 -14.83
C GLY A 44 16.54 -11.12 -15.45
N LEU A 45 16.34 -9.84 -15.79
CA LEU A 45 17.36 -9.01 -16.46
C LEU A 45 18.43 -8.60 -15.45
N PRO A 46 19.71 -8.96 -15.64
CA PRO A 46 20.75 -8.78 -14.62
C PRO A 46 21.05 -7.31 -14.29
N TRP A 47 20.77 -6.41 -15.21
CA TRP A 47 20.96 -4.97 -15.05
C TRP A 47 19.69 -4.24 -14.53
N LEU A 48 18.56 -4.94 -14.35
CA LEU A 48 17.35 -4.41 -13.73
C LEU A 48 17.34 -4.83 -12.25
N ARG A 49 17.71 -3.91 -11.37
CA ARG A 49 17.91 -4.16 -9.94
C ARG A 49 16.60 -4.32 -9.19
N ASP A 50 15.62 -3.49 -9.50
CA ASP A 50 14.29 -3.57 -8.89
C ASP A 50 13.19 -3.00 -9.80
N VAL A 51 11.96 -3.42 -9.53
CA VAL A 51 10.75 -2.95 -10.18
C VAL A 51 9.71 -2.66 -9.11
N VAL A 52 9.38 -1.39 -8.91
CA VAL A 52 8.52 -0.95 -7.80
C VAL A 52 7.19 -0.44 -8.34
N PRO A 53 6.08 -1.17 -8.12
CA PRO A 53 4.75 -0.67 -8.46
C PRO A 53 4.33 0.44 -7.49
N ALA A 54 3.73 1.50 -8.04
CA ALA A 54 3.10 2.59 -7.31
C ALA A 54 1.61 2.69 -7.67
N LEU A 55 0.92 3.74 -7.21
CA LEU A 55 -0.53 3.88 -7.43
C LEU A 55 -0.91 3.90 -8.92
N GLY A 56 -0.20 4.69 -9.71
CA GLY A 56 -0.53 4.90 -11.13
C GLY A 56 0.61 4.61 -12.08
N GLY A 57 1.67 3.91 -11.67
CA GLY A 57 2.81 3.60 -12.53
C GLY A 57 3.81 2.65 -11.89
N VAL A 58 4.89 2.38 -12.60
CA VAL A 58 5.94 1.46 -12.14
C VAL A 58 7.31 2.11 -12.29
N ALA A 59 8.12 2.06 -11.25
CA ALA A 59 9.52 2.46 -11.27
C ALA A 59 10.38 1.26 -11.62
N LEU A 60 11.32 1.45 -12.55
CA LEU A 60 12.36 0.50 -12.93
C LEU A 60 13.70 1.06 -12.46
N HIS A 61 14.39 0.34 -11.59
CA HIS A 61 15.70 0.68 -11.06
C HIS A 61 16.77 -0.13 -11.77
N PHE A 62 17.69 0.56 -12.43
CA PHE A 62 18.76 -0.05 -13.20
C PHE A 62 20.04 -0.12 -12.38
N ASP A 63 20.95 -0.99 -12.78
CA ASP A 63 22.32 -1.02 -12.24
C ASP A 63 22.98 0.34 -12.49
N PRO A 64 23.66 0.95 -11.49
CA PRO A 64 24.42 2.20 -11.71
C PRO A 64 25.47 2.14 -12.80
N GLY A 65 25.99 0.95 -13.11
CA GLY A 65 26.93 0.73 -14.24
C GLY A 65 26.24 0.44 -15.57
N PHE A 66 24.92 0.57 -15.66
CA PHE A 66 24.21 0.33 -16.92
C PHE A 66 24.47 1.48 -17.91
N GLU A 67 25.10 1.14 -19.03
CA GLU A 67 25.38 2.07 -20.14
C GLU A 67 24.24 2.02 -21.15
N GLY A 68 23.26 2.92 -21.05
CA GLY A 68 22.12 2.97 -21.96
C GLY A 68 21.09 4.03 -21.59
N ASN A 69 20.14 4.29 -22.48
CA ASN A 69 19.04 5.21 -22.21
C ASN A 69 17.97 4.49 -21.36
N VAL A 70 17.99 4.72 -20.04
CA VAL A 70 17.07 4.08 -19.09
C VAL A 70 15.58 4.44 -19.37
N LEU A 71 15.31 5.64 -19.93
CA LEU A 71 13.94 6.06 -20.23
C LEU A 71 13.37 5.32 -21.44
N GLU A 72 14.14 5.23 -22.52
CA GLU A 72 13.74 4.48 -23.71
C GLU A 72 13.55 3.00 -23.38
N LEU A 73 14.51 2.42 -22.68
CA LEU A 73 14.45 1.00 -22.31
C LEU A 73 13.27 0.68 -21.38
N ALA A 74 12.98 1.55 -20.40
CA ALA A 74 11.79 1.38 -19.54
C ALA A 74 10.50 1.42 -20.35
N ALA A 75 10.39 2.35 -21.30
CA ALA A 75 9.23 2.43 -22.21
C ALA A 75 9.07 1.16 -23.05
N GLU A 76 10.17 0.68 -23.64
CA GLU A 76 10.18 -0.53 -24.47
C GLU A 76 9.79 -1.78 -23.67
N LEU A 77 10.39 -1.97 -22.49
CA LEU A 77 10.11 -3.11 -21.62
C LEU A 77 8.64 -3.16 -21.20
N ALA A 78 8.09 -2.01 -20.79
CA ALA A 78 6.67 -1.90 -20.44
C ALA A 78 5.78 -2.23 -21.65
N ALA A 79 6.07 -1.66 -22.81
CA ALA A 79 5.32 -1.92 -24.05
C ALA A 79 5.37 -3.40 -24.47
N GLN A 80 6.53 -4.04 -24.39
CA GLN A 80 6.71 -5.45 -24.70
C GLN A 80 5.89 -6.35 -23.77
N CYS A 81 5.90 -6.07 -22.45
CA CYS A 81 5.11 -6.83 -21.48
C CYS A 81 3.60 -6.67 -21.72
N LEU A 82 3.14 -5.43 -21.96
CA LEU A 82 1.73 -5.17 -22.27
C LEU A 82 1.28 -5.84 -23.58
N LYS A 83 2.13 -5.90 -24.59
CA LYS A 83 1.84 -6.57 -25.87
C LYS A 83 1.79 -8.10 -25.72
N LYS A 84 2.70 -8.68 -24.93
CA LYS A 84 2.76 -10.13 -24.69
C LYS A 84 1.58 -10.63 -23.85
N GLY A 85 0.98 -9.76 -23.04
CA GLY A 85 -0.02 -10.07 -22.03
C GLY A 85 0.58 -10.15 -20.63
N LEU A 86 -0.21 -9.76 -19.64
CA LEU A 86 0.20 -9.74 -18.24
C LEU A 86 -0.30 -10.98 -17.49
N PRO A 87 0.41 -11.48 -16.46
CA PRO A 87 -0.03 -12.60 -15.65
C PRO A 87 -1.39 -12.31 -15.00
N ALA A 88 -2.13 -13.34 -14.61
CA ALA A 88 -3.39 -13.16 -13.89
C ALA A 88 -3.13 -12.64 -12.46
N ALA A 89 -4.02 -11.77 -11.95
CA ALA A 89 -3.85 -11.17 -10.63
C ALA A 89 -3.84 -12.23 -9.51
N LYS A 90 -4.71 -13.24 -9.61
CA LYS A 90 -4.86 -14.29 -8.60
C LYS A 90 -3.62 -15.16 -8.33
N GLU A 91 -2.60 -15.09 -9.17
CA GLU A 91 -1.38 -15.92 -9.03
C GLU A 91 -0.44 -15.43 -7.90
N PHE A 92 -0.66 -14.23 -7.37
CA PHE A 92 0.23 -13.63 -6.37
C PHE A 92 -0.50 -12.80 -5.29
N GLU A 93 -1.82 -12.88 -5.21
CA GLU A 93 -2.64 -12.23 -4.18
C GLU A 93 -2.82 -13.18 -2.98
N SER A 94 -2.53 -12.69 -1.78
CA SER A 94 -2.85 -13.37 -0.51
C SER A 94 -4.07 -12.72 0.14
N GLU A 95 -4.81 -13.49 0.94
CA GLU A 95 -5.86 -12.95 1.82
C GLU A 95 -5.29 -12.84 3.23
N ILE A 96 -5.37 -11.64 3.83
CA ILE A 96 -4.80 -11.34 5.14
C ILE A 96 -5.89 -10.76 6.03
N GLU A 97 -6.17 -11.43 7.15
CA GLU A 97 -7.00 -10.88 8.21
C GLU A 97 -6.10 -10.13 9.21
N VAL A 98 -6.46 -8.87 9.49
CA VAL A 98 -5.75 -8.01 10.43
C VAL A 98 -6.65 -7.72 11.63
N PRO A 99 -6.38 -8.29 12.81
CA PRO A 99 -7.09 -7.95 14.04
C PRO A 99 -6.73 -6.53 14.48
N VAL A 100 -7.73 -5.72 14.82
CA VAL A 100 -7.56 -4.31 15.20
C VAL A 100 -8.40 -3.97 16.42
N CYS A 101 -7.77 -3.41 17.44
CA CYS A 101 -8.46 -2.81 18.57
C CYS A 101 -8.79 -1.35 18.24
N TYR A 102 -10.08 -0.99 18.37
CA TYR A 102 -10.61 0.35 18.12
C TYR A 102 -11.01 1.08 19.41
N GLU A 103 -10.65 0.55 20.58
CA GLU A 103 -10.90 1.20 21.85
C GLU A 103 -10.12 2.52 21.98
N ALA A 104 -10.59 3.45 22.80
CA ALA A 104 -10.10 4.82 22.86
C ALA A 104 -8.57 4.94 23.06
N GLU A 105 -7.98 4.03 23.82
CA GLU A 105 -6.53 3.97 24.04
C GLU A 105 -5.74 3.73 22.74
N PHE A 106 -6.30 2.95 21.82
CA PHE A 106 -5.69 2.57 20.55
C PHE A 106 -6.12 3.45 19.37
N ALA A 107 -7.16 4.27 19.55
CA ALA A 107 -7.84 5.05 18.52
C ALA A 107 -7.91 6.56 18.83
N PRO A 108 -6.78 7.23 19.03
CA PRO A 108 -6.74 8.61 19.54
C PRO A 108 -7.45 9.65 18.66
N ASP A 109 -7.74 9.35 17.41
CA ASP A 109 -8.43 10.26 16.50
C ASP A 109 -9.87 9.85 16.20
N MET A 110 -10.40 8.79 16.83
CA MET A 110 -11.73 8.26 16.54
C MET A 110 -12.82 9.31 16.73
N ASP A 111 -12.78 10.09 17.80
CA ASP A 111 -13.79 11.12 18.07
C ASP A 111 -13.75 12.25 17.04
N GLU A 112 -12.54 12.66 16.62
CA GLU A 112 -12.37 13.69 15.59
C GLU A 112 -12.85 13.20 14.22
N VAL A 113 -12.52 11.95 13.86
CA VAL A 113 -13.01 11.30 12.65
C VAL A 113 -14.53 11.21 12.68
N SER A 114 -15.11 10.69 13.76
CA SER A 114 -16.57 10.57 13.94
C SER A 114 -17.30 11.90 13.72
N LYS A 115 -16.77 12.98 14.29
CA LYS A 115 -17.31 14.34 14.09
C LYS A 115 -17.21 14.79 12.63
N LYS A 116 -16.07 14.57 11.98
CA LYS A 116 -15.83 15.00 10.59
C LYS A 116 -16.73 14.26 9.59
N VAL A 117 -16.95 12.95 9.81
CA VAL A 117 -17.78 12.14 8.91
C VAL A 117 -19.26 12.10 9.29
N GLY A 118 -19.64 12.65 10.46
CA GLY A 118 -21.00 12.63 10.97
C GLY A 118 -21.53 11.24 11.32
N LEU A 119 -20.66 10.34 11.78
CA LEU A 119 -20.99 8.97 12.15
C LEU A 119 -20.57 8.68 13.59
N ALA A 120 -21.33 7.85 14.31
CA ALA A 120 -20.89 7.33 15.59
C ALA A 120 -19.64 6.43 15.43
N ALA A 121 -18.76 6.38 16.44
CA ALA A 121 -17.55 5.55 16.40
C ALA A 121 -17.84 4.09 16.04
N VAL A 122 -18.91 3.50 16.58
CA VAL A 122 -19.33 2.13 16.27
C VAL A 122 -19.65 1.95 14.78
N GLU A 123 -20.23 2.95 14.13
CA GLU A 123 -20.52 2.90 12.69
C GLU A 123 -19.25 3.09 11.85
N VAL A 124 -18.30 3.91 12.32
CA VAL A 124 -16.96 4.02 11.70
C VAL A 124 -16.27 2.65 11.70
N VAL A 125 -16.21 1.99 12.86
CA VAL A 125 -15.62 0.66 13.00
C VAL A 125 -16.33 -0.36 12.11
N LYS A 126 -17.67 -0.40 12.13
CA LYS A 126 -18.45 -1.31 11.31
C LYS A 126 -18.16 -1.16 9.82
N ARG A 127 -18.08 0.08 9.30
CA ARG A 127 -17.75 0.34 7.89
C ARG A 127 -16.32 -0.02 7.55
N HIS A 128 -15.38 0.33 8.43
CA HIS A 128 -13.98 -0.01 8.23
C HIS A 128 -13.76 -1.53 8.20
N THR A 129 -14.41 -2.30 9.04
CA THR A 129 -14.29 -3.76 9.09
C THR A 129 -15.12 -4.51 8.05
N ALA A 130 -16.18 -3.90 7.51
CA ALA A 130 -17.02 -4.51 6.46
C ALA A 130 -16.37 -4.46 5.07
N THR A 131 -15.35 -3.64 4.88
CA THR A 131 -14.67 -3.44 3.59
C THR A 131 -13.56 -4.47 3.40
N GLU A 132 -13.47 -5.05 2.21
CA GLU A 132 -12.29 -5.77 1.75
C GLU A 132 -11.37 -4.78 1.05
N TYR A 133 -10.16 -4.64 1.55
CA TYR A 133 -9.15 -3.72 1.03
C TYR A 133 -8.19 -4.42 0.12
N ARG A 134 -7.63 -3.68 -0.84
CA ARG A 134 -6.49 -4.12 -1.64
C ARG A 134 -5.25 -3.32 -1.28
N VAL A 135 -4.11 -3.98 -1.14
CA VAL A 135 -2.81 -3.31 -1.02
C VAL A 135 -2.45 -2.70 -2.37
N LEU A 136 -2.56 -1.38 -2.47
CA LEU A 136 -2.31 -0.63 -3.71
C LEU A 136 -0.81 -0.46 -3.98
N MET A 137 -0.04 -0.22 -2.93
CA MET A 137 1.43 -0.13 -2.96
C MET A 137 2.01 -0.27 -1.56
N VAL A 138 3.30 -0.57 -1.51
CA VAL A 138 4.11 -0.52 -0.29
C VAL A 138 5.21 0.51 -0.52
N GLY A 139 5.37 1.48 0.42
CA GLY A 139 6.33 2.57 0.26
C GLY A 139 6.27 3.55 1.43
N PHE A 140 7.02 4.66 1.38
CA PHE A 140 7.25 5.59 2.47
C PHE A 140 8.21 5.02 3.54
N ALA A 141 7.97 3.79 4.00
CA ALA A 141 8.82 3.09 4.94
C ALA A 141 8.73 1.57 4.66
N PRO A 142 9.75 0.76 5.00
CA PRO A 142 9.68 -0.68 4.83
C PRO A 142 8.42 -1.27 5.50
N GLY A 143 7.63 -2.03 4.75
CA GLY A 143 6.39 -2.63 5.22
C GLY A 143 5.16 -1.70 5.31
N HIS A 144 5.29 -0.39 5.06
CA HIS A 144 4.16 0.53 5.11
C HIS A 144 3.27 0.35 3.88
N ALA A 145 2.10 -0.23 4.09
CA ALA A 145 1.13 -0.55 3.03
C ALA A 145 0.03 0.51 2.95
N TYR A 146 -0.24 0.94 1.72
CA TYR A 146 -1.40 1.78 1.37
C TYR A 146 -2.51 0.88 0.85
N LEU A 147 -3.63 0.84 1.56
CA LEU A 147 -4.78 0.01 1.24
C LEU A 147 -5.89 0.90 0.67
N GLY A 148 -6.41 0.52 -0.49
CA GLY A 148 -7.48 1.23 -1.18
C GLY A 148 -8.87 0.70 -0.86
N GLU A 149 -9.86 1.38 -1.44
CA GLU A 149 -11.29 1.05 -1.35
C GLU A 149 -11.92 1.33 0.03
N LEU A 150 -11.35 2.28 0.80
CA LEU A 150 -12.02 2.77 2.00
C LEU A 150 -13.43 3.30 1.65
N ASP A 151 -14.44 2.90 2.45
CA ASP A 151 -15.81 3.42 2.29
C ASP A 151 -15.76 4.95 2.17
N ALA A 152 -16.33 5.50 1.09
CA ALA A 152 -16.31 6.94 0.80
C ALA A 152 -16.89 7.79 1.94
N ARG A 153 -17.77 7.22 2.77
CA ARG A 153 -18.32 7.89 3.96
C ARG A 153 -17.31 8.04 5.10
N LEU A 154 -16.17 7.33 5.04
CA LEU A 154 -15.06 7.46 5.99
C LEU A 154 -13.95 8.38 5.48
N ALA A 155 -14.11 8.97 4.30
CA ALA A 155 -13.09 9.82 3.70
C ALA A 155 -12.89 11.11 4.52
N VAL A 156 -11.68 11.27 5.05
CA VAL A 156 -11.26 12.45 5.83
C VAL A 156 -9.92 12.95 5.31
N PRO A 157 -9.63 14.26 5.38
CA PRO A 157 -8.31 14.77 5.04
C PRO A 157 -7.24 14.30 6.05
N ARG A 158 -5.98 14.39 5.66
CA ARG A 158 -4.88 14.26 6.63
C ARG A 158 -5.02 15.31 7.72
N ARG A 159 -4.42 15.02 8.87
CA ARG A 159 -4.31 15.99 9.97
C ARG A 159 -3.55 17.25 9.53
N ALA A 160 -4.01 18.41 9.98
CA ALA A 160 -3.33 19.67 9.70
C ALA A 160 -1.90 19.69 10.27
N THR A 161 -1.72 19.10 11.46
CA THR A 161 -0.41 18.93 12.09
C THR A 161 -0.07 17.44 12.17
N PRO A 162 0.91 16.96 11.41
CA PRO A 162 1.39 15.59 11.53
C PRO A 162 1.97 15.32 12.94
N ARG A 163 1.85 14.07 13.40
CA ARG A 163 2.55 13.62 14.60
C ARG A 163 4.01 13.36 14.28
N THR A 164 4.89 13.69 15.20
CA THR A 164 6.33 13.34 15.13
C THR A 164 6.53 11.83 15.28
N GLN A 165 5.60 11.15 15.96
CA GLN A 165 5.63 9.70 16.15
C GLN A 165 4.21 9.14 16.19
N VAL A 166 3.94 8.18 15.31
CA VAL A 166 2.75 7.33 15.30
C VAL A 166 3.22 5.94 15.71
N PRO A 167 2.61 5.30 16.73
CA PRO A 167 3.04 3.99 17.22
C PRO A 167 2.98 2.89 16.15
N ALA A 168 3.85 1.87 16.28
CA ALA A 168 3.79 0.67 15.47
C ALA A 168 2.42 -0.02 15.57
N GLY A 169 1.95 -0.61 14.48
CA GLY A 169 0.63 -1.26 14.39
C GLY A 169 -0.55 -0.29 14.27
N SER A 170 -0.34 1.03 14.37
CA SER A 170 -1.44 2.00 14.21
C SER A 170 -2.14 1.83 12.87
N VAL A 171 -3.46 1.68 12.92
CA VAL A 171 -4.34 1.67 11.74
C VAL A 171 -4.93 3.07 11.57
N ALA A 172 -4.71 3.67 10.41
CA ALA A 172 -5.08 5.06 10.20
C ALA A 172 -5.70 5.29 8.82
N ILE A 173 -6.58 6.30 8.73
CA ILE A 173 -7.28 6.67 7.50
C ILE A 173 -6.97 8.10 7.07
N ALA A 174 -6.92 8.30 5.75
CA ALA A 174 -6.94 9.60 5.12
C ALA A 174 -7.42 9.47 3.67
N HIS A 175 -8.18 10.47 3.18
CA HIS A 175 -8.80 10.43 1.86
C HIS A 175 -9.64 9.16 1.69
N GLN A 176 -9.37 8.36 0.68
CA GLN A 176 -10.06 7.10 0.39
C GLN A 176 -9.16 5.87 0.66
N GLN A 177 -8.24 5.99 1.61
CA GLN A 177 -7.27 4.95 1.91
C GLN A 177 -7.17 4.70 3.41
N THR A 178 -6.75 3.47 3.76
CA THR A 178 -6.30 3.11 5.10
C THR A 178 -4.86 2.61 5.04
N VAL A 179 -4.12 2.73 6.13
CA VAL A 179 -2.72 2.29 6.26
C VAL A 179 -2.50 1.59 7.58
N VAL A 180 -1.47 0.73 7.64
CA VAL A 180 -0.97 0.18 8.88
C VAL A 180 0.50 0.59 9.04
N TYR A 181 0.81 1.26 10.14
CA TYR A 181 2.17 1.72 10.44
C TYR A 181 3.06 0.54 10.88
N PRO A 182 4.15 0.23 10.16
CA PRO A 182 4.96 -0.95 10.46
C PRO A 182 5.79 -0.81 11.73
N TYR A 183 6.21 0.40 12.07
CA TYR A 183 6.95 0.76 13.28
C TYR A 183 6.69 2.23 13.62
N ALA A 184 7.26 2.71 14.73
CA ALA A 184 7.04 4.09 15.19
C ALA A 184 7.74 5.09 14.24
N ILE A 185 6.95 5.86 13.48
CA ILE A 185 7.42 6.84 12.49
C ILE A 185 6.52 8.08 12.48
N PRO A 186 6.99 9.23 11.96
CA PRO A 186 6.13 10.39 11.77
C PRO A 186 4.95 10.11 10.84
N GLY A 187 3.80 10.76 11.08
CA GLY A 187 2.63 10.58 10.21
C GLY A 187 1.50 11.58 10.46
N GLY A 188 0.79 11.90 9.37
CA GLY A 188 -0.33 12.85 9.39
C GLY A 188 -1.70 12.21 9.14
N TRP A 189 -1.82 10.88 9.23
CA TRP A 189 -3.09 10.18 9.07
C TRP A 189 -3.86 10.11 10.39
N ASN A 190 -5.18 9.97 10.31
CA ASN A 190 -6.05 9.89 11.48
C ASN A 190 -6.05 8.45 12.01
N VAL A 191 -5.48 8.23 13.19
CA VAL A 191 -5.37 6.90 13.82
C VAL A 191 -6.70 6.52 14.42
N ILE A 192 -7.30 5.43 13.93
CA ILE A 192 -8.61 4.93 14.35
C ILE A 192 -8.56 3.58 15.05
N GLY A 193 -7.38 2.96 15.16
CA GLY A 193 -7.19 1.68 15.83
C GLY A 193 -5.74 1.24 15.81
N ARG A 194 -5.48 0.06 16.38
CA ARG A 194 -4.14 -0.54 16.41
C ARG A 194 -4.23 -2.06 16.28
N THR A 195 -3.32 -2.65 15.50
CA THR A 195 -3.12 -4.10 15.41
C THR A 195 -1.96 -4.55 16.27
N PRO A 196 -2.05 -5.72 16.92
CA PRO A 196 -0.91 -6.33 17.62
C PRO A 196 0.09 -7.00 16.66
N LEU A 197 -0.25 -7.14 15.37
CA LEU A 197 0.62 -7.82 14.40
C LEU A 197 1.90 -7.04 14.11
N VAL A 198 3.01 -7.77 14.01
CA VAL A 198 4.28 -7.24 13.50
C VAL A 198 4.21 -7.16 11.99
N VAL A 199 4.07 -5.93 11.47
CA VAL A 199 3.85 -5.64 10.03
C VAL A 199 5.14 -5.75 9.23
N PHE A 200 6.28 -5.44 9.83
CA PHE A 200 7.59 -5.55 9.20
C PHE A 200 8.62 -6.11 10.18
N ASP A 201 9.35 -7.12 9.73
CA ASP A 201 10.45 -7.75 10.47
C ASP A 201 11.53 -8.18 9.48
N ALA A 202 12.68 -7.53 9.51
CA ALA A 202 13.80 -7.79 8.61
C ALA A 202 14.41 -9.20 8.79
N GLY A 203 14.15 -9.87 9.92
CA GLY A 203 14.62 -11.23 10.19
C GLY A 203 13.78 -12.32 9.54
N ARG A 204 12.61 -11.99 8.99
CA ARG A 204 11.73 -12.97 8.33
C ARG A 204 12.11 -13.19 6.87
N PRO A 205 11.93 -14.41 6.31
CA PRO A 205 12.12 -14.67 4.87
C PRO A 205 11.26 -13.77 3.98
N ARG A 206 10.05 -13.41 4.43
CA ARG A 206 9.18 -12.35 3.86
C ARG A 206 9.08 -11.24 4.91
N PRO A 207 9.92 -10.20 4.83
CA PRO A 207 10.01 -9.17 5.85
C PRO A 207 8.72 -8.39 6.08
N SER A 208 7.99 -8.07 5.00
CA SER A 208 6.71 -7.36 5.06
C SER A 208 5.54 -8.32 5.16
N LEU A 209 4.58 -8.02 6.05
CA LEU A 209 3.31 -8.73 6.14
C LEU A 209 2.50 -8.57 4.85
N PHE A 210 2.54 -7.37 4.27
CA PHE A 210 1.77 -7.00 3.08
C PHE A 210 2.65 -6.96 1.83
N ALA A 211 2.07 -7.36 0.70
CA ALA A 211 2.62 -7.13 -0.63
C ALA A 211 1.59 -6.44 -1.55
N PRO A 212 2.03 -5.68 -2.56
CA PRO A 212 1.10 -5.11 -3.54
C PRO A 212 0.21 -6.18 -4.17
N GLY A 213 -1.11 -5.94 -4.17
CA GLY A 213 -2.12 -6.86 -4.67
C GLY A 213 -2.81 -7.70 -3.59
N ASP A 214 -2.22 -7.88 -2.41
CA ASP A 214 -2.85 -8.64 -1.32
C ASP A 214 -4.21 -8.04 -0.96
N ARG A 215 -5.14 -8.91 -0.55
CA ARG A 215 -6.45 -8.55 0.00
C ARG A 215 -6.37 -8.53 1.51
N VAL A 216 -6.93 -7.50 2.12
CA VAL A 216 -6.87 -7.29 3.56
C VAL A 216 -8.26 -7.08 4.12
N ARG A 217 -8.60 -7.79 5.18
CA ARG A 217 -9.82 -7.57 5.98
C ARG A 217 -9.42 -7.24 7.40
N PHE A 218 -10.02 -6.18 7.91
CA PHE A 218 -9.85 -5.83 9.32
C PHE A 218 -10.92 -6.51 10.16
N ARG A 219 -10.52 -7.08 11.30
CA ARG A 219 -11.42 -7.67 12.28
C ARG A 219 -11.29 -6.93 13.61
N ALA A 220 -12.41 -6.43 14.13
CA ALA A 220 -12.40 -5.78 15.44
C ALA A 220 -12.10 -6.79 16.55
N ILE A 221 -11.23 -6.40 17.47
CA ILE A 221 -10.87 -7.14 18.68
C ILE A 221 -10.97 -6.23 19.90
N THR A 222 -11.10 -6.83 21.08
CA THR A 222 -11.04 -6.14 22.38
C THR A 222 -9.61 -5.82 22.80
N GLY A 223 -9.41 -4.87 23.76
CA GLY A 223 -8.11 -4.58 24.35
C GLY A 223 -7.47 -5.82 24.98
N LYS A 224 -8.26 -6.67 25.67
CA LYS A 224 -7.76 -7.95 26.24
C LYS A 224 -7.26 -8.92 25.17
N GLU A 225 -7.94 -9.00 24.02
CA GLU A 225 -7.46 -9.83 22.89
C GLU A 225 -6.19 -9.24 22.29
N PHE A 226 -6.12 -7.89 22.18
CA PHE A 226 -4.92 -7.20 21.72
C PHE A 226 -3.71 -7.53 22.59
N GLU A 227 -3.82 -7.39 23.92
CA GLU A 227 -2.74 -7.69 24.87
C GLU A 227 -2.28 -9.14 24.74
N ARG A 228 -3.24 -10.09 24.78
CA ARG A 228 -2.92 -11.52 24.62
C ARG A 228 -2.19 -11.83 23.32
N MET A 229 -2.58 -11.19 22.21
CA MET A 229 -1.93 -11.42 20.90
C MET A 229 -0.56 -10.74 20.81
N ALA A 230 -0.37 -9.60 21.47
CA ALA A 230 0.90 -8.88 21.49
C ALA A 230 1.99 -9.61 22.33
N GLU A 231 1.59 -10.46 23.27
CA GLU A 231 2.50 -11.29 24.08
C GLU A 231 2.93 -12.58 23.36
N GLN A 232 2.26 -12.95 22.26
CA GLN A 232 2.58 -14.15 21.46
C GLN A 232 3.40 -13.70 20.24
N PRO A 233 4.74 -13.99 20.20
CA PRO A 233 5.62 -13.58 19.12
C PRO A 233 5.36 -14.32 17.79
#